data_7adb9e34d92bcd218360c65e9a886d19
#
_entry.id   7adb9e34d92bcd218360c65e9a886d19
#
_cell.length_a   1.000
_cell.length_b   1.000
_cell.length_c   1.000
_cell.angle_alpha   90.00
_cell.angle_beta   90.00
_cell.angle_gamma   90.00
#
_symmetry.space_group_name_H-M   'P 1'
#
loop_
_entity.id
_entity.type
_entity.pdbx_description
1 polymer ?
#
loop_
_entity_poly.entity_id
_entity_poly.type
_entity_poly.pdbx_seq_one_letter_code
_entity_poly.pdbx_strand_id
1 'polypeptide(L)'
;MRIAGVQMDVVFQDPQRNLARIASGLAETAKNGAALTVFPECAVPGYCFSSLAEALPFAETIPGPATESVTRVCRELGTHALLGMLERDGSRVFNAAVLVGPAGVVGSYRKVHLPYLGIDMFTSYGDRPFAVHAAGDLNVGMLICYDAAFPEASRSLALQGADLIALPTNWPPGAECTACSVINARALENAVYFIAVNRVGTERGFPFIGMSKICDTNRQTLAESKTTDEDILYADIDLARARRKHILRVPGKHEIDRMADRRPEMYGLLTQPHSLTSPGRPVRPH
;
A
#
# COMPACT_ATOMS: atom_id res chain seq x y z
N MET A 1 -10.18 16.70 -1.49
CA MET A 1 -9.53 15.92 -2.56
C MET A 1 -10.15 14.52 -2.59
N ARG A 2 -10.54 14.02 -3.75
CA ARG A 2 -11.07 12.65 -3.86
C ARG A 2 -9.97 11.65 -4.14
N ILE A 3 -10.01 10.50 -3.45
CA ILE A 3 -9.16 9.33 -3.68
C ILE A 3 -10.05 8.12 -3.98
N ALA A 4 -9.49 7.13 -4.69
CA ALA A 4 -10.18 5.89 -5.02
C ALA A 4 -9.32 4.66 -4.78
N GLY A 5 -9.97 3.52 -4.52
CA GLY A 5 -9.36 2.19 -4.47
C GLY A 5 -10.12 1.25 -5.41
N VAL A 6 -9.40 0.54 -6.26
CA VAL A 6 -9.96 -0.43 -7.21
C VAL A 6 -9.68 -1.84 -6.70
N GLN A 7 -10.70 -2.45 -6.08
CA GLN A 7 -10.70 -3.87 -5.73
C GLN A 7 -10.95 -4.68 -7.00
N MET A 8 -9.93 -5.39 -7.47
CA MET A 8 -10.02 -6.12 -8.73
C MET A 8 -9.49 -7.54 -8.62
N ASP A 9 -9.96 -8.43 -9.47
CA ASP A 9 -9.29 -9.70 -9.71
C ASP A 9 -8.07 -9.48 -10.61
N VAL A 10 -6.99 -10.18 -10.34
CA VAL A 10 -5.73 -10.07 -11.08
C VAL A 10 -5.52 -11.36 -11.86
N VAL A 11 -5.32 -11.25 -13.16
CA VAL A 11 -5.05 -12.42 -14.00
C VAL A 11 -3.59 -12.83 -13.84
N PHE A 12 -3.37 -14.03 -13.33
CA PHE A 12 -2.02 -14.54 -13.07
C PHE A 12 -1.20 -14.65 -14.35
N GLN A 13 0.03 -14.11 -14.34
CA GLN A 13 0.99 -14.12 -15.44
C GLN A 13 0.49 -13.45 -16.74
N ASP A 14 -0.48 -12.53 -16.64
CA ASP A 14 -0.95 -11.76 -17.80
C ASP A 14 -0.84 -10.24 -17.54
N PRO A 15 0.39 -9.66 -17.55
CA PRO A 15 0.61 -8.24 -17.32
C PRO A 15 -0.14 -7.34 -18.32
N GLN A 16 -0.29 -7.76 -19.57
CA GLN A 16 -0.96 -6.96 -20.60
C GLN A 16 -2.44 -6.78 -20.28
N ARG A 17 -3.11 -7.87 -19.92
CA ARG A 17 -4.52 -7.82 -19.52
C ARG A 17 -4.72 -7.04 -18.23
N ASN A 18 -3.83 -7.22 -17.26
CA ASN A 18 -3.90 -6.50 -16.00
C ASN A 18 -3.66 -4.99 -16.19
N LEU A 19 -2.70 -4.58 -17.01
CA LEU A 19 -2.46 -3.17 -17.33
C LEU A 19 -3.64 -2.54 -18.07
N ALA A 20 -4.31 -3.26 -18.99
CA ALA A 20 -5.53 -2.79 -19.63
C ALA A 20 -6.66 -2.55 -18.60
N ARG A 21 -6.80 -3.45 -17.60
CA ARG A 21 -7.77 -3.32 -16.51
C ARG A 21 -7.44 -2.15 -15.58
N ILE A 22 -6.16 -1.98 -15.24
CA ILE A 22 -5.66 -0.82 -14.48
C ILE A 22 -5.99 0.48 -15.21
N ALA A 23 -5.75 0.55 -16.54
CA ALA A 23 -6.07 1.71 -17.36
C ALA A 23 -7.58 2.01 -17.35
N SER A 24 -8.42 0.98 -17.47
CA SER A 24 -9.89 1.12 -17.39
C SER A 24 -10.33 1.63 -16.02
N GLY A 25 -9.78 1.07 -14.93
CA GLY A 25 -10.06 1.51 -13.56
C GLY A 25 -9.64 2.97 -13.33
N LEU A 26 -8.47 3.38 -13.85
CA LEU A 26 -8.01 4.77 -13.80
C LEU A 26 -8.96 5.71 -14.56
N ALA A 27 -9.41 5.32 -15.75
CA ALA A 27 -10.34 6.13 -16.53
C ALA A 27 -11.67 6.32 -15.78
N GLU A 28 -12.19 5.27 -15.17
CA GLU A 28 -13.45 5.34 -14.39
C GLU A 28 -13.28 6.20 -13.13
N THR A 29 -12.19 6.01 -12.38
CA THR A 29 -11.97 6.78 -11.15
C THR A 29 -11.66 8.25 -11.42
N ALA A 30 -10.88 8.57 -12.46
CA ALA A 30 -10.60 9.93 -12.89
C ALA A 30 -11.88 10.65 -13.37
N LYS A 31 -12.75 9.98 -14.12
CA LYS A 31 -14.08 10.49 -14.50
C LYS A 31 -14.90 10.89 -13.28
N ASN A 32 -14.75 10.16 -12.18
CA ASN A 32 -15.41 10.44 -10.89
C ASN A 32 -14.59 11.41 -10.00
N GLY A 33 -13.56 12.05 -10.52
CA GLY A 33 -12.80 13.12 -9.87
C GLY A 33 -11.72 12.64 -8.91
N ALA A 34 -11.27 11.38 -8.97
CA ALA A 34 -10.17 10.88 -8.14
C ALA A 34 -8.82 11.45 -8.59
N ALA A 35 -8.10 12.10 -7.68
CA ALA A 35 -6.74 12.60 -7.89
C ALA A 35 -5.68 11.51 -7.71
N LEU A 36 -6.00 10.47 -6.95
CA LEU A 36 -5.18 9.27 -6.75
C LEU A 36 -6.07 8.04 -6.77
N THR A 37 -5.65 7.01 -7.51
CA THR A 37 -6.26 5.68 -7.50
C THR A 37 -5.25 4.64 -7.05
N VAL A 38 -5.64 3.80 -6.09
CA VAL A 38 -4.82 2.71 -5.54
C VAL A 38 -5.33 1.38 -6.07
N PHE A 39 -4.41 0.50 -6.48
CA PHE A 39 -4.64 -0.85 -6.97
C PHE A 39 -4.01 -1.89 -6.02
N PRO A 40 -4.36 -3.18 -6.15
CA PRO A 40 -3.84 -4.24 -5.28
C PRO A 40 -2.32 -4.45 -5.38
N GLU A 41 -1.79 -5.22 -4.43
CA GLU A 41 -0.45 -5.79 -4.44
C GLU A 41 -0.28 -6.73 -5.63
N CYS A 42 0.90 -6.68 -6.28
CA CYS A 42 1.20 -7.47 -7.48
C CYS A 42 0.09 -7.40 -8.55
N ALA A 43 -0.57 -6.25 -8.68
CA ALA A 43 -1.66 -6.03 -9.63
C ALA A 43 -1.23 -6.23 -11.08
N VAL A 44 0.07 -6.13 -11.38
CA VAL A 44 0.61 -6.33 -12.73
C VAL A 44 0.83 -7.82 -13.02
N PRO A 45 1.63 -8.59 -12.23
CA PRO A 45 2.00 -9.96 -12.60
C PRO A 45 1.15 -11.06 -11.97
N GLY A 46 0.40 -10.78 -10.88
CA GLY A 46 -0.14 -11.79 -9.98
C GLY A 46 0.82 -12.10 -8.82
N TYR A 47 0.39 -13.00 -7.90
CA TYR A 47 1.06 -13.18 -6.61
C TYR A 47 1.50 -14.62 -6.31
N CYS A 48 0.71 -15.63 -6.72
CA CYS A 48 0.91 -17.03 -6.29
C CYS A 48 1.95 -17.78 -7.12
N PHE A 49 3.14 -17.18 -7.30
CA PHE A 49 4.29 -17.85 -7.91
C PHE A 49 4.82 -18.96 -7.00
N SER A 50 5.29 -20.06 -7.60
CA SER A 50 5.86 -21.21 -6.90
C SER A 50 7.39 -21.17 -6.81
N SER A 51 8.04 -20.22 -7.49
CA SER A 51 9.49 -20.01 -7.45
C SER A 51 9.87 -18.62 -7.96
N LEU A 52 11.10 -18.18 -7.62
CA LEU A 52 11.66 -16.96 -8.19
C LEU A 52 11.88 -17.09 -9.70
N ALA A 53 12.28 -18.27 -10.19
CA ALA A 53 12.47 -18.52 -11.61
C ALA A 53 11.18 -18.35 -12.42
N GLU A 54 10.05 -18.75 -11.86
CA GLU A 54 8.73 -18.55 -12.47
C GLU A 54 8.33 -17.07 -12.51
N ALA A 55 8.67 -16.31 -11.48
CA ALA A 55 8.31 -14.89 -11.36
C ALA A 55 9.21 -13.95 -12.16
N LEU A 56 10.46 -14.34 -12.39
CA LEU A 56 11.49 -13.47 -12.99
C LEU A 56 11.11 -12.89 -14.36
N PRO A 57 10.44 -13.60 -15.28
CA PRO A 57 9.99 -13.03 -16.55
C PRO A 57 8.97 -11.89 -16.41
N PHE A 58 8.31 -11.77 -15.26
CA PHE A 58 7.27 -10.79 -14.97
C PHE A 58 7.76 -9.65 -14.08
N ALA A 59 9.04 -9.67 -13.68
CA ALA A 59 9.67 -8.61 -12.89
C ALA A 59 10.33 -7.58 -13.83
N GLU A 60 10.01 -6.31 -13.63
CA GLU A 60 10.50 -5.19 -14.43
C GLU A 60 11.34 -4.22 -13.59
N THR A 61 12.16 -3.42 -14.24
CA THR A 61 12.78 -2.26 -13.57
C THR A 61 11.75 -1.19 -13.24
N ILE A 62 12.02 -0.33 -12.28
CA ILE A 62 11.25 0.88 -12.01
C ILE A 62 12.17 2.10 -12.20
N PRO A 63 11.94 2.96 -13.21
CA PRO A 63 10.92 2.85 -14.27
C PRO A 63 11.14 1.69 -15.23
N GLY A 64 10.05 1.27 -15.92
CA GLY A 64 10.02 0.19 -16.89
C GLY A 64 8.69 0.15 -17.64
N PRO A 65 8.48 -0.85 -18.53
CA PRO A 65 7.34 -0.90 -19.45
C PRO A 65 5.98 -0.73 -18.79
N ALA A 66 5.73 -1.39 -17.66
CA ALA A 66 4.47 -1.26 -16.92
C ALA A 66 4.25 0.17 -16.42
N THR A 67 5.27 0.77 -15.79
CA THR A 67 5.18 2.14 -15.28
C THR A 67 5.06 3.18 -16.39
N GLU A 68 5.69 2.95 -17.55
CA GLU A 68 5.55 3.82 -18.73
C GLU A 68 4.14 3.76 -19.30
N SER A 69 3.54 2.56 -19.34
CA SER A 69 2.15 2.38 -19.78
C SER A 69 1.18 3.14 -18.87
N VAL A 70 1.32 3.00 -17.55
CA VAL A 70 0.49 3.70 -16.56
C VAL A 70 0.74 5.21 -16.61
N THR A 71 1.98 5.67 -16.83
CA THR A 71 2.31 7.09 -16.98
C THR A 71 1.55 7.75 -18.11
N ARG A 72 1.41 7.07 -19.26
CA ARG A 72 0.64 7.60 -20.38
C ARG A 72 -0.82 7.85 -19.98
N VAL A 73 -1.45 6.88 -19.33
CA VAL A 73 -2.83 7.01 -18.86
C VAL A 73 -2.95 8.11 -17.80
N CYS A 74 -2.04 8.17 -16.84
CA CYS A 74 -2.02 9.23 -15.82
C CYS A 74 -1.89 10.62 -16.44
N ARG A 75 -1.07 10.76 -17.50
CA ARG A 75 -0.90 12.03 -18.23
C ARG A 75 -2.15 12.44 -18.97
N GLU A 76 -2.78 11.52 -19.66
CA GLU A 76 -4.03 11.76 -20.42
C GLU A 76 -5.17 12.18 -19.49
N LEU A 77 -5.26 11.59 -18.31
CA LEU A 77 -6.34 11.80 -17.36
C LEU A 77 -6.03 12.89 -16.30
N GLY A 78 -4.78 13.35 -16.18
CA GLY A 78 -4.37 14.34 -15.16
C GLY A 78 -4.42 13.78 -13.73
N THR A 79 -4.22 12.48 -13.53
CA THR A 79 -4.37 11.80 -12.22
C THR A 79 -3.12 11.03 -11.84
N HIS A 80 -3.11 10.45 -10.62
CA HIS A 80 -2.04 9.56 -10.13
C HIS A 80 -2.57 8.14 -9.91
N ALA A 81 -1.67 7.17 -10.04
CA ALA A 81 -1.91 5.76 -9.76
C ALA A 81 -0.89 5.23 -8.77
N LEU A 82 -1.32 4.39 -7.85
CA LEU A 82 -0.45 3.58 -6.99
C LEU A 82 -0.81 2.11 -7.18
N LEU A 83 0.17 1.29 -7.57
CA LEU A 83 -0.06 -0.11 -7.92
C LEU A 83 1.07 -1.01 -7.45
N GLY A 84 0.75 -2.29 -7.21
CA GLY A 84 1.71 -3.34 -6.88
C GLY A 84 2.29 -4.01 -8.12
N MET A 85 3.59 -4.29 -8.11
CA MET A 85 4.31 -5.01 -9.17
C MET A 85 5.53 -5.75 -8.61
N LEU A 86 6.23 -6.51 -9.44
CA LEU A 86 7.54 -7.07 -9.11
C LEU A 86 8.63 -6.19 -9.71
N GLU A 87 9.50 -5.63 -8.85
CA GLU A 87 10.67 -4.85 -9.27
C GLU A 87 11.88 -5.77 -9.41
N ARG A 88 12.58 -5.68 -10.55
CA ARG A 88 13.88 -6.31 -10.77
C ARG A 88 15.00 -5.28 -10.64
N ASP A 89 15.98 -5.56 -9.79
CA ASP A 89 17.20 -4.78 -9.62
C ASP A 89 18.40 -5.72 -9.66
N GLY A 90 19.07 -5.77 -10.81
CA GLY A 90 20.11 -6.74 -11.08
C GLY A 90 19.60 -8.18 -11.01
N SER A 91 20.17 -8.97 -10.10
CA SER A 91 19.76 -10.36 -9.83
C SER A 91 18.66 -10.50 -8.78
N ARG A 92 18.25 -9.40 -8.13
CA ARG A 92 17.24 -9.41 -7.07
C ARG A 92 15.87 -9.04 -7.62
N VAL A 93 14.84 -9.64 -7.02
CA VAL A 93 13.44 -9.31 -7.28
C VAL A 93 12.81 -8.88 -5.96
N PHE A 94 12.01 -7.82 -6.01
CA PHE A 94 11.29 -7.26 -4.86
C PHE A 94 9.79 -7.22 -5.15
N ASN A 95 8.98 -7.50 -4.15
CA ASN A 95 7.58 -7.12 -4.14
C ASN A 95 7.54 -5.60 -3.90
N ALA A 96 7.02 -4.85 -4.87
CA ALA A 96 7.11 -3.40 -4.86
C ALA A 96 5.75 -2.72 -5.09
N ALA A 97 5.60 -1.53 -4.53
CA ALA A 97 4.55 -0.59 -4.88
C ALA A 97 5.17 0.62 -5.59
N VAL A 98 4.50 1.13 -6.58
CA VAL A 98 4.94 2.29 -7.35
C VAL A 98 3.85 3.34 -7.44
N LEU A 99 4.22 4.58 -7.16
CA LEU A 99 3.38 5.76 -7.36
C LEU A 99 3.77 6.40 -8.68
N VAL A 100 2.81 6.52 -9.58
CA VAL A 100 2.97 7.05 -10.93
C VAL A 100 2.06 8.27 -11.10
N GLY A 101 2.58 9.31 -11.72
CA GLY A 101 1.82 10.53 -12.04
C GLY A 101 1.97 10.93 -13.51
N PRO A 102 1.40 12.07 -13.90
CA PRO A 102 1.47 12.58 -15.27
C PRO A 102 2.88 12.78 -15.83
N ALA A 103 3.86 13.05 -14.95
CA ALA A 103 5.26 13.27 -15.32
C ALA A 103 6.11 11.98 -15.32
N GLY A 104 5.57 10.86 -14.82
CA GLY A 104 6.29 9.58 -14.69
C GLY A 104 6.20 8.99 -13.30
N VAL A 105 7.17 8.14 -12.95
CA VAL A 105 7.30 7.57 -11.62
C VAL A 105 7.61 8.68 -10.61
N VAL A 106 6.75 8.81 -9.60
CA VAL A 106 6.91 9.75 -8.48
C VAL A 106 7.75 9.13 -7.37
N GLY A 107 7.57 7.83 -7.12
CA GLY A 107 8.33 7.07 -6.14
C GLY A 107 7.99 5.59 -6.16
N SER A 108 8.82 4.80 -5.48
CA SER A 108 8.59 3.36 -5.31
C SER A 108 8.94 2.92 -3.90
N TYR A 109 8.35 1.81 -3.48
CA TYR A 109 8.57 1.16 -2.19
C TYR A 109 8.79 -0.33 -2.41
N ARG A 110 9.81 -0.91 -1.77
CA ARG A 110 10.11 -2.34 -1.72
C ARG A 110 9.60 -2.90 -0.40
N LYS A 111 8.76 -3.92 -0.42
CA LYS A 111 8.15 -4.53 0.77
C LYS A 111 9.21 -4.95 1.78
N VAL A 112 9.12 -4.39 2.99
CA VAL A 112 10.11 -4.60 4.07
C VAL A 112 9.79 -5.88 4.84
N HIS A 113 8.50 -6.16 5.10
CA HIS A 113 8.09 -7.32 5.88
C HIS A 113 7.46 -8.37 4.97
N LEU A 114 8.16 -9.48 4.80
CA LEU A 114 7.76 -10.55 3.89
C LEU A 114 7.18 -11.72 4.68
N PRO A 115 5.87 -12.04 4.56
CA PRO A 115 5.31 -13.27 5.09
C PRO A 115 5.85 -14.48 4.31
N TYR A 116 5.72 -15.68 4.87
CA TYR A 116 6.01 -16.90 4.13
C TYR A 116 4.79 -17.32 3.31
N LEU A 117 4.52 -16.57 2.24
CA LEU A 117 3.32 -16.67 1.41
C LEU A 117 3.58 -16.17 0.00
N GLY A 118 3.09 -16.87 -1.02
CA GLY A 118 3.14 -16.46 -2.43
C GLY A 118 4.54 -16.08 -2.88
N ILE A 119 4.63 -15.04 -3.71
CA ILE A 119 5.94 -14.57 -4.22
C ILE A 119 6.86 -14.05 -3.10
N ASP A 120 6.30 -13.60 -1.98
CA ASP A 120 7.10 -13.11 -0.85
C ASP A 120 8.03 -14.17 -0.26
N MET A 121 7.75 -15.45 -0.46
CA MET A 121 8.66 -16.54 -0.08
C MET A 121 10.02 -16.45 -0.81
N PHE A 122 10.07 -15.84 -1.97
CA PHE A 122 11.20 -15.89 -2.88
C PHE A 122 11.83 -14.52 -3.14
N THR A 123 11.13 -13.42 -2.86
CA THR A 123 11.63 -12.06 -3.08
C THR A 123 12.64 -11.63 -2.02
N SER A 124 13.46 -10.66 -2.39
CA SER A 124 14.36 -9.97 -1.46
C SER A 124 13.58 -9.02 -0.55
N TYR A 125 14.05 -8.86 0.69
CA TYR A 125 13.55 -7.84 1.60
C TYR A 125 13.81 -6.44 1.06
N GLY A 126 12.88 -5.51 1.28
CA GLY A 126 13.08 -4.11 0.97
C GLY A 126 14.32 -3.56 1.67
N ASP A 127 15.15 -2.86 0.92
CA ASP A 127 16.47 -2.37 1.32
C ASP A 127 16.58 -0.84 1.29
N ARG A 128 15.44 -0.16 1.18
CA ARG A 128 15.35 1.30 1.20
C ARG A 128 14.54 1.76 2.41
N PRO A 129 14.89 2.90 3.03
CA PRO A 129 14.08 3.49 4.10
C PRO A 129 12.65 3.76 3.65
N PHE A 130 11.72 3.76 4.61
CA PHE A 130 10.37 4.28 4.38
C PHE A 130 10.46 5.73 3.90
N ALA A 131 9.69 6.08 2.88
CA ALA A 131 9.69 7.42 2.30
C ALA A 131 8.27 7.88 1.97
N VAL A 132 8.06 9.18 2.05
CA VAL A 132 6.81 9.86 1.65
C VAL A 132 7.04 10.56 0.32
N HIS A 133 6.07 10.45 -0.59
CA HIS A 133 6.14 10.98 -1.94
C HIS A 133 4.94 11.89 -2.22
N ALA A 134 5.15 12.97 -2.98
CA ALA A 134 4.11 13.93 -3.29
C ALA A 134 3.35 13.57 -4.58
N ALA A 135 2.06 13.31 -4.46
CA ALA A 135 1.11 13.20 -5.58
C ALA A 135 0.31 14.52 -5.68
N GLY A 136 0.87 15.51 -6.36
CA GLY A 136 0.39 16.89 -6.25
C GLY A 136 0.55 17.41 -4.81
N ASP A 137 -0.54 17.88 -4.20
CA ASP A 137 -0.52 18.37 -2.81
C ASP A 137 -0.62 17.25 -1.75
N LEU A 138 -0.88 16.01 -2.16
CA LEU A 138 -1.06 14.87 -1.27
C LEU A 138 0.27 14.17 -0.97
N ASN A 139 0.66 14.11 0.29
CA ASN A 139 1.82 13.35 0.77
C ASN A 139 1.42 11.89 1.00
N VAL A 140 1.93 10.98 0.17
CA VAL A 140 1.61 9.54 0.18
C VAL A 140 2.75 8.73 0.76
N GLY A 141 2.47 7.99 1.84
CA GLY A 141 3.32 6.90 2.31
C GLY A 141 2.86 5.58 1.70
N MET A 142 3.79 4.74 1.30
CA MET A 142 3.50 3.42 0.71
C MET A 142 3.89 2.31 1.66
N LEU A 143 2.99 1.34 1.83
CA LEU A 143 3.21 0.05 2.49
C LEU A 143 2.60 -1.05 1.61
N ILE A 144 2.94 -2.32 1.88
CA ILE A 144 2.37 -3.45 1.16
C ILE A 144 1.90 -4.51 2.17
N CYS A 145 0.60 -4.83 2.15
CA CYS A 145 -0.02 -6.00 2.78
C CYS A 145 0.44 -6.24 4.23
N TYR A 146 1.35 -7.18 4.45
CA TYR A 146 1.85 -7.59 5.77
C TYR A 146 2.56 -6.46 6.54
N ASP A 147 3.04 -5.42 5.87
CA ASP A 147 3.62 -4.23 6.54
C ASP A 147 2.63 -3.59 7.52
N ALA A 148 1.32 -3.72 7.30
CA ALA A 148 0.30 -3.21 8.20
C ALA A 148 0.30 -3.88 9.59
N ALA A 149 0.85 -5.08 9.72
CA ALA A 149 1.00 -5.75 11.03
C ALA A 149 2.01 -5.04 11.94
N PHE A 150 2.91 -4.22 11.37
CA PHE A 150 3.99 -3.54 12.06
C PHE A 150 3.65 -2.05 12.27
N PRO A 151 3.31 -1.64 13.51
CA PRO A 151 2.99 -0.24 13.80
C PRO A 151 4.15 0.72 13.49
N GLU A 152 5.38 0.25 13.57
CA GLU A 152 6.61 0.99 13.28
C GLU A 152 6.63 1.51 11.83
N ALA A 153 6.15 0.72 10.87
CA ALA A 153 6.10 1.08 9.47
C ALA A 153 5.18 2.29 9.23
N SER A 154 3.94 2.21 9.72
CA SER A 154 2.98 3.31 9.62
C SER A 154 3.43 4.55 10.39
N ARG A 155 4.04 4.35 11.58
CA ARG A 155 4.58 5.45 12.40
C ARG A 155 5.73 6.16 11.70
N SER A 156 6.62 5.44 11.06
CA SER A 156 7.75 6.02 10.30
C SER A 156 7.27 6.93 9.18
N LEU A 157 6.24 6.54 8.45
CA LEU A 157 5.64 7.37 7.40
C LEU A 157 4.90 8.58 7.95
N ALA A 158 4.14 8.41 9.04
CA ALA A 158 3.44 9.51 9.68
C ALA A 158 4.38 10.60 10.21
N LEU A 159 5.53 10.20 10.78
CA LEU A 159 6.58 11.13 11.26
C LEU A 159 7.27 11.87 10.12
N GLN A 160 7.25 11.33 8.90
CA GLN A 160 7.75 12.00 7.70
C GLN A 160 6.69 12.91 7.05
N GLY A 161 5.50 13.04 7.65
CA GLY A 161 4.46 13.94 7.17
C GLY A 161 3.51 13.34 6.15
N ALA A 162 3.32 12.02 6.12
CA ALA A 162 2.28 11.41 5.30
C ALA A 162 0.89 11.95 5.67
N ASP A 163 0.14 12.36 4.67
CA ASP A 163 -1.29 12.69 4.76
C ASP A 163 -2.13 11.41 4.62
N LEU A 164 -1.69 10.52 3.73
CA LEU A 164 -2.30 9.24 3.40
C LEU A 164 -1.25 8.13 3.44
N ILE A 165 -1.60 6.99 4.04
CA ILE A 165 -0.86 5.74 3.85
C ILE A 165 -1.68 4.85 2.92
N ALA A 166 -1.07 4.43 1.80
CA ALA A 166 -1.66 3.53 0.82
C ALA A 166 -1.05 2.13 0.96
N LEU A 167 -1.91 1.13 1.02
CA LEU A 167 -1.59 -0.28 1.24
C LEU A 167 -2.20 -1.16 0.14
N PRO A 168 -1.55 -1.33 -1.00
CA PRO A 168 -1.79 -2.48 -1.86
C PRO A 168 -1.69 -3.79 -1.09
N THR A 169 -2.65 -4.71 -1.25
CA THR A 169 -2.65 -5.95 -0.46
C THR A 169 -3.24 -7.14 -1.23
N ASN A 170 -2.89 -8.36 -0.78
CA ASN A 170 -3.39 -9.65 -1.24
C ASN A 170 -3.80 -10.50 -0.04
N TRP A 171 -4.78 -10.04 0.71
CA TRP A 171 -5.26 -10.73 1.90
C TRP A 171 -6.07 -11.98 1.57
N PRO A 172 -5.63 -13.14 2.09
CA PRO A 172 -6.40 -14.38 2.02
C PRO A 172 -7.37 -14.50 3.20
N PRO A 173 -8.20 -15.56 3.24
CA PRO A 173 -8.91 -15.98 4.45
C PRO A 173 -7.98 -16.09 5.66
N GLY A 174 -8.42 -15.58 6.81
CA GLY A 174 -7.65 -15.45 8.04
C GLY A 174 -7.04 -14.06 8.26
N ALA A 175 -7.09 -13.17 7.26
CA ALA A 175 -6.64 -11.78 7.38
C ALA A 175 -7.77 -10.79 7.72
N GLU A 176 -8.99 -11.25 8.00
CA GLU A 176 -10.17 -10.42 8.25
C GLU A 176 -9.96 -9.45 9.42
N CYS A 177 -9.24 -9.88 10.45
CA CYS A 177 -8.93 -9.01 11.60
C CYS A 177 -8.05 -7.82 11.16
N THR A 178 -7.13 -8.03 10.24
CA THR A 178 -6.30 -6.95 9.68
C THR A 178 -7.19 -5.96 8.93
N ALA A 179 -8.04 -6.43 8.03
CA ALA A 179 -8.96 -5.60 7.28
C ALA A 179 -9.96 -4.86 8.18
N CYS A 180 -10.55 -5.54 9.19
CA CYS A 180 -11.58 -4.96 10.05
C CYS A 180 -11.04 -3.99 11.10
N SER A 181 -9.87 -4.28 11.69
CA SER A 181 -9.42 -3.62 12.92
C SER A 181 -8.06 -2.94 12.79
N VAL A 182 -7.05 -3.62 12.23
CA VAL A 182 -5.68 -3.10 12.19
C VAL A 182 -5.60 -1.84 11.34
N ILE A 183 -6.26 -1.81 10.18
CA ILE A 183 -6.25 -0.63 9.29
C ILE A 183 -6.81 0.61 9.99
N ASN A 184 -7.94 0.45 10.68
CA ASN A 184 -8.54 1.53 11.47
C ASN A 184 -7.63 2.00 12.62
N ALA A 185 -6.92 1.05 13.28
CA ALA A 185 -5.96 1.37 14.34
C ALA A 185 -4.76 2.17 13.78
N ARG A 186 -4.20 1.75 12.63
CA ARG A 186 -3.08 2.46 11.97
C ARG A 186 -3.45 3.89 11.58
N ALA A 187 -4.67 4.10 11.07
CA ALA A 187 -5.19 5.44 10.76
C ALA A 187 -5.28 6.30 12.03
N LEU A 188 -5.88 5.76 13.11
CA LEU A 188 -6.10 6.47 14.37
C LEU A 188 -4.80 6.86 15.08
N GLU A 189 -3.90 5.88 15.30
CA GLU A 189 -2.68 6.10 16.10
C GLU A 189 -1.69 7.06 15.43
N ASN A 190 -1.78 7.19 14.10
CA ASN A 190 -0.92 8.04 13.30
C ASN A 190 -1.60 9.33 12.85
N ALA A 191 -2.90 9.48 13.09
CA ALA A 191 -3.73 10.62 12.63
C ALA A 191 -3.52 10.90 11.14
N VAL A 192 -3.59 9.85 10.30
CA VAL A 192 -3.47 9.89 8.84
C VAL A 192 -4.69 9.25 8.20
N TYR A 193 -4.97 9.58 6.95
CA TYR A 193 -5.85 8.75 6.14
C TYR A 193 -5.16 7.44 5.80
N PHE A 194 -5.94 6.37 5.68
CA PHE A 194 -5.42 5.05 5.33
C PHE A 194 -6.30 4.41 4.27
N ILE A 195 -5.71 3.96 3.17
CA ILE A 195 -6.40 3.22 2.11
C ILE A 195 -5.74 1.86 1.94
N ALA A 196 -6.49 0.80 2.18
CA ALA A 196 -6.08 -0.58 1.91
C ALA A 196 -6.90 -1.12 0.73
N VAL A 197 -6.22 -1.56 -0.32
CA VAL A 197 -6.87 -2.08 -1.52
C VAL A 197 -6.45 -3.51 -1.74
N ASN A 198 -7.40 -4.42 -1.51
CA ASN A 198 -7.21 -5.84 -1.70
C ASN A 198 -7.68 -6.26 -3.10
N ARG A 199 -7.16 -7.38 -3.56
CA ARG A 199 -7.74 -8.09 -4.69
C ARG A 199 -8.89 -9.01 -4.27
N VAL A 200 -9.62 -9.50 -5.26
CA VAL A 200 -10.62 -10.56 -5.15
C VAL A 200 -10.25 -11.73 -6.06
N GLY A 201 -11.13 -12.72 -6.17
CA GLY A 201 -10.95 -13.88 -7.00
C GLY A 201 -10.08 -14.96 -6.38
N THR A 202 -9.67 -15.91 -7.20
CA THR A 202 -8.87 -17.08 -6.80
C THR A 202 -7.71 -17.26 -7.76
N GLU A 203 -6.49 -17.35 -7.23
CA GLU A 203 -5.29 -17.56 -8.03
C GLU A 203 -4.62 -18.87 -7.62
N ARG A 204 -4.51 -19.82 -8.54
CA ARG A 204 -3.97 -21.18 -8.28
C ARG A 204 -4.61 -21.90 -7.09
N GLY A 205 -5.92 -21.74 -6.93
CA GLY A 205 -6.67 -22.33 -5.81
C GLY A 205 -6.59 -21.53 -4.50
N PHE A 206 -5.89 -20.39 -4.49
CA PHE A 206 -5.74 -19.54 -3.33
C PHE A 206 -6.71 -18.34 -3.43
N PRO A 207 -7.75 -18.27 -2.58
CA PRO A 207 -8.75 -17.20 -2.64
C PRO A 207 -8.27 -15.94 -1.93
N PHE A 208 -8.84 -14.78 -2.35
CA PHE A 208 -8.62 -13.49 -1.73
C PHE A 208 -9.96 -12.88 -1.28
N ILE A 209 -9.93 -12.21 -0.11
CA ILE A 209 -11.17 -11.86 0.61
C ILE A 209 -11.77 -10.52 0.24
N GLY A 210 -11.13 -9.71 -0.63
CA GLY A 210 -11.56 -8.35 -0.86
C GLY A 210 -11.43 -7.50 0.41
N MET A 211 -12.52 -6.95 0.93
CA MET A 211 -12.56 -6.14 2.15
C MET A 211 -11.69 -4.87 2.07
N SER A 212 -11.56 -4.31 0.85
CA SER A 212 -10.86 -3.04 0.64
C SER A 212 -11.54 -1.93 1.45
N LYS A 213 -10.72 -0.97 1.94
CA LYS A 213 -11.22 0.02 2.90
C LYS A 213 -10.47 1.34 2.81
N ILE A 214 -11.19 2.43 3.07
CA ILE A 214 -10.64 3.78 3.29
C ILE A 214 -11.06 4.27 4.67
N CYS A 215 -10.08 4.68 5.49
CA CYS A 215 -10.28 5.18 6.84
C CYS A 215 -9.86 6.64 6.97
N ASP A 216 -10.56 7.39 7.82
CA ASP A 216 -10.16 8.74 8.19
C ASP A 216 -9.13 8.76 9.33
N THR A 217 -8.62 9.95 9.62
CA THR A 217 -7.61 10.22 10.67
C THR A 217 -8.08 9.86 12.10
N ASN A 218 -9.37 9.57 12.30
CA ASN A 218 -9.99 9.20 13.57
C ASN A 218 -10.53 7.76 13.58
N ARG A 219 -10.02 6.88 12.71
CA ARG A 219 -10.44 5.47 12.56
C ARG A 219 -11.80 5.23 11.92
N GLN A 220 -12.55 6.26 11.53
CA GLN A 220 -13.84 6.04 10.90
C GLN A 220 -13.62 5.45 9.50
N THR A 221 -14.37 4.43 9.17
CA THR A 221 -14.42 3.89 7.82
C THR A 221 -15.23 4.87 6.96
N LEU A 222 -14.58 5.45 5.95
CA LEU A 222 -15.21 6.36 4.97
C LEU A 222 -15.86 5.58 3.84
N ALA A 223 -15.20 4.51 3.40
CA ALA A 223 -15.70 3.57 2.41
C ALA A 223 -15.11 2.18 2.69
N GLU A 224 -15.89 1.14 2.42
CA GLU A 224 -15.45 -0.26 2.49
C GLU A 224 -16.19 -1.10 1.47
N SER A 225 -15.52 -2.06 0.86
CA SER A 225 -16.15 -3.09 0.05
C SER A 225 -16.74 -4.17 0.94
N LYS A 226 -18.02 -4.50 0.70
CA LYS A 226 -18.76 -5.57 1.39
C LYS A 226 -18.96 -6.80 0.52
N THR A 227 -18.35 -6.79 -0.65
CA THR A 227 -18.43 -7.87 -1.63
C THR A 227 -17.09 -8.56 -1.81
N THR A 228 -17.15 -9.82 -2.22
CA THR A 228 -16.01 -10.60 -2.72
C THR A 228 -15.83 -10.48 -4.23
N ASP A 229 -16.62 -9.60 -4.88
CA ASP A 229 -16.51 -9.26 -6.29
C ASP A 229 -15.66 -7.99 -6.48
N GLU A 230 -15.47 -7.60 -7.73
CA GLU A 230 -14.80 -6.35 -8.07
C GLU A 230 -15.62 -5.15 -7.61
N ASP A 231 -14.95 -4.12 -7.11
CA ASP A 231 -15.58 -2.93 -6.55
C ASP A 231 -14.66 -1.71 -6.66
N ILE A 232 -15.23 -0.51 -6.67
CA ILE A 232 -14.49 0.74 -6.64
C ILE A 232 -14.95 1.58 -5.47
N LEU A 233 -14.03 1.88 -4.56
CA LEU A 233 -14.26 2.71 -3.40
C LEU A 233 -13.83 4.15 -3.67
N TYR A 234 -14.60 5.09 -3.15
CA TYR A 234 -14.28 6.52 -3.20
C TYR A 234 -14.38 7.14 -1.82
N ALA A 235 -13.49 8.08 -1.52
CA ALA A 235 -13.60 8.96 -0.36
C ALA A 235 -13.08 10.35 -0.67
N ASP A 236 -13.74 11.36 -0.11
CA ASP A 236 -13.24 12.73 -0.10
C ASP A 236 -12.43 12.94 1.20
N ILE A 237 -11.18 13.37 1.06
CA ILE A 237 -10.25 13.60 2.18
C ILE A 237 -9.92 15.09 2.31
N ASP A 238 -9.67 15.51 3.56
CA ASP A 238 -9.23 16.86 3.93
C ASP A 238 -7.77 16.83 4.37
N LEU A 239 -6.87 17.40 3.56
CA LEU A 239 -5.44 17.44 3.84
C LEU A 239 -5.12 18.26 5.10
N ALA A 240 -5.86 19.35 5.37
CA ALA A 240 -5.67 20.14 6.57
C ALA A 240 -5.94 19.32 7.83
N ARG A 241 -6.92 18.39 7.77
CA ARG A 241 -7.24 17.47 8.87
C ARG A 241 -6.09 16.44 9.08
N ALA A 242 -5.51 15.91 8.02
CA ALA A 242 -4.39 14.98 8.12
C ALA A 242 -3.13 15.65 8.70
N ARG A 243 -2.90 16.91 8.36
CA ARG A 243 -1.72 17.69 8.79
C ARG A 243 -1.82 18.22 10.21
N ARG A 244 -3.05 18.38 10.72
CA ARG A 244 -3.28 18.81 12.10
C ARG A 244 -3.21 17.62 13.06
N LYS A 245 -2.04 17.42 13.70
CA LYS A 245 -1.79 16.35 14.66
C LYS A 245 -2.27 16.68 16.08
N HIS A 246 -2.31 17.96 16.43
CA HIS A 246 -2.82 18.45 17.71
C HIS A 246 -4.35 18.26 17.80
N ILE A 247 -4.79 17.54 18.80
CA ILE A 247 -6.18 17.25 19.11
C ILE A 247 -6.60 18.06 20.31
N LEU A 248 -7.40 19.09 20.08
CA LEU A 248 -7.95 19.95 21.10
C LEU A 248 -9.35 19.46 21.48
N ARG A 249 -9.51 18.90 22.69
CA ARG A 249 -10.80 18.46 23.23
C ARG A 249 -11.40 19.49 24.18
N VAL A 250 -10.61 19.94 25.13
CA VAL A 250 -10.96 21.02 26.07
C VAL A 250 -9.75 21.96 26.16
N PRO A 251 -9.88 23.23 25.71
CA PRO A 251 -8.76 24.19 25.73
C PRO A 251 -8.12 24.31 27.13
N GLY A 252 -6.78 24.14 27.17
CA GLY A 252 -5.98 24.23 28.40
C GLY A 252 -6.23 23.13 29.44
N LYS A 253 -7.04 22.09 29.10
CA LYS A 253 -7.37 20.98 30.03
C LYS A 253 -7.22 19.61 29.42
N HIS A 254 -7.55 19.43 28.13
CA HIS A 254 -7.46 18.14 27.47
C HIS A 254 -7.03 18.34 26.01
N GLU A 255 -5.73 18.30 25.82
CA GLU A 255 -5.06 18.44 24.54
C GLU A 255 -4.04 17.33 24.41
N ILE A 256 -3.92 16.74 23.23
CA ILE A 256 -2.98 15.65 22.95
C ILE A 256 -2.41 15.82 21.53
N ASP A 257 -1.17 15.42 21.34
CA ASP A 257 -0.53 15.27 20.04
C ASP A 257 0.28 13.99 20.00
N ARG A 258 -0.25 12.95 19.33
CA ARG A 258 0.39 11.62 19.31
C ARG A 258 1.77 11.61 18.66
N MET A 259 2.14 12.65 17.92
CA MET A 259 3.49 12.79 17.35
C MET A 259 4.42 13.49 18.33
N ALA A 260 3.98 14.63 18.90
CA ALA A 260 4.78 15.44 19.83
C ALA A 260 4.93 14.79 21.22
N ASP A 261 3.90 14.08 21.70
CA ASP A 261 3.89 13.43 23.02
C ASP A 261 4.73 12.13 23.07
N ARG A 262 5.35 11.73 21.94
CA ARG A 262 6.23 10.55 21.92
C ARG A 262 7.44 10.73 22.81
N ARG A 263 7.88 9.63 23.39
CA ARG A 263 9.08 9.53 24.25
C ARG A 263 10.12 8.60 23.60
N PRO A 264 10.79 9.03 22.47
CA PRO A 264 11.71 8.18 21.70
C PRO A 264 12.81 7.54 22.56
N GLU A 265 13.26 8.24 23.60
CA GLU A 265 14.27 7.76 24.55
C GLU A 265 13.84 6.51 25.34
N MET A 266 12.53 6.19 25.36
CA MET A 266 11.96 5.01 26.02
C MET A 266 11.81 3.82 25.06
N TYR A 267 12.03 4.00 23.75
CA TYR A 267 11.70 3.01 22.71
C TYR A 267 12.94 2.28 22.16
N GLY A 268 14.07 2.29 22.89
CA GLY A 268 15.35 1.75 22.41
C GLY A 268 15.26 0.30 21.91
N LEU A 269 14.41 -0.55 22.51
CA LEU A 269 14.23 -1.95 22.09
C LEU A 269 13.67 -2.09 20.68
N LEU A 270 12.90 -1.11 20.16
CA LEU A 270 12.31 -1.18 18.81
C LEU A 270 13.35 -1.12 17.70
N THR A 271 14.55 -0.63 17.99
CA THR A 271 15.63 -0.47 17.00
C THR A 271 16.79 -1.44 17.22
N GLN A 272 16.68 -2.31 18.22
CA GLN A 272 17.73 -3.28 18.52
C GLN A 272 17.56 -4.56 17.68
N PRO A 273 18.66 -5.17 17.25
CA PRO A 273 18.63 -6.49 16.64
C PRO A 273 18.02 -7.54 17.56
N HIS A 274 17.37 -8.54 16.99
CA HIS A 274 16.80 -9.67 17.73
C HIS A 274 17.23 -11.01 17.12
N SER A 275 17.19 -12.08 17.91
CA SER A 275 17.55 -13.45 17.51
C SER A 275 16.33 -14.32 17.14
N LEU A 276 15.14 -13.74 17.00
CA LEU A 276 13.93 -14.48 16.65
C LEU A 276 14.01 -14.99 15.21
N THR A 277 13.58 -16.24 14.99
CA THR A 277 13.56 -16.86 13.66
C THR A 277 12.25 -16.54 12.95
N SER A 278 12.35 -16.04 11.72
CA SER A 278 11.18 -15.82 10.87
C SER A 278 10.63 -17.17 10.34
N PRO A 279 9.31 -17.38 10.31
CA PRO A 279 8.71 -18.61 9.80
C PRO A 279 9.18 -18.92 8.37
N GLY A 280 9.55 -20.20 8.13
CA GLY A 280 9.92 -20.69 6.80
C GLY A 280 11.19 -20.11 6.18
N ARG A 281 11.93 -19.26 6.89
CA ARG A 281 13.13 -18.60 6.37
C ARG A 281 14.34 -18.87 7.26
N PRO A 282 15.55 -19.01 6.68
CA PRO A 282 16.77 -19.03 7.47
C PRO A 282 16.94 -17.69 8.22
N VAL A 283 17.70 -17.73 9.32
CA VAL A 283 18.06 -16.52 10.08
C VAL A 283 18.64 -15.48 9.12
N ARG A 284 18.16 -14.24 9.20
CA ARG A 284 18.70 -13.15 8.39
C ARG A 284 20.17 -12.95 8.72
N PRO A 285 21.06 -12.86 7.74
CA PRO A 285 22.34 -12.24 7.98
C PRO A 285 22.11 -10.77 8.38
N HIS A 286 22.68 -10.39 9.49
CA HIS A 286 22.65 -8.99 9.99
C HIS A 286 23.54 -8.11 9.13
#